data_30cb9954f7a0793ce942b0615cb0f3bc
#
_entry.id   30cb9954f7a0793ce942b0615cb0f3bc
#
_cell.length_a   1.000
_cell.length_b   1.000
_cell.length_c   1.000
_cell.angle_alpha   90.00
_cell.angle_beta   90.00
_cell.angle_gamma   90.00
#
_symmetry.space_group_name_H-M   'P 1'
#
loop_
_entity.id
_entity.type
_entity.pdbx_description
1 polymer ?
#
loop_
_entity_poly.entity_id
_entity_poly.type
_entity_poly.pdbx_seq_one_letter_code
_entity_poly.pdbx_strand_id
1 'polypeptide(L)'
;VKAVHQAYLASGCNAIKTNTFGANRLTMGEETCRKVIEAGWNIAREAAGDAFVFADLGPVPMTDAKRALEEYRFSVDLFLELGATNFLFETLSSFSCIGEIARYIREKQPEAYIIISFASQPDGFTRSGQLASHLIHQAEANPAVDAVGLNCVSGARHMISLVEQLGTVEKPLSVMPNAGYPTVLGGRTIYEGDPQYFAGQMERLHAMGVGILGGCCGTTPKHLAATVEALGGSAPKEIPVVQPEQKKPQPERNRFWETLEQPGKKPIAVELDPPESGD
;
A
#
# COMPACT_ATOMS: atom_id res chain seq x y z
N VAL A 1 -3.11 -21.97 -2.93
CA VAL A 1 -2.35 -20.78 -3.31
C VAL A 1 -2.06 -20.79 -4.79
N LYS A 2 -1.42 -21.83 -5.38
CA LYS A 2 -1.06 -21.90 -6.82
C LYS A 2 -2.25 -21.59 -7.74
N ALA A 3 -3.42 -22.25 -7.54
CA ALA A 3 -4.61 -22.01 -8.34
C ALA A 3 -5.13 -20.55 -8.24
N VAL A 4 -4.92 -19.90 -7.09
CA VAL A 4 -5.24 -18.47 -6.91
C VAL A 4 -4.32 -17.60 -7.77
N HIS A 5 -3.01 -17.84 -7.73
CA HIS A 5 -2.07 -17.12 -8.61
C HIS A 5 -2.43 -17.29 -10.09
N GLN A 6 -2.73 -18.53 -10.50
CA GLN A 6 -3.14 -18.83 -11.88
C GLN A 6 -4.43 -18.10 -12.28
N ALA A 7 -5.41 -17.96 -11.37
CA ALA A 7 -6.64 -17.22 -11.63
C ALA A 7 -6.38 -15.72 -11.84
N TYR A 8 -5.47 -15.11 -11.07
CA TYR A 8 -5.06 -13.73 -11.28
C TYR A 8 -4.29 -13.54 -12.59
N LEU A 9 -3.37 -14.45 -12.92
CA LEU A 9 -2.66 -14.40 -14.21
C LEU A 9 -3.61 -14.56 -15.40
N ALA A 10 -4.59 -15.49 -15.29
CA ALA A 10 -5.63 -15.66 -16.30
C ALA A 10 -6.53 -14.42 -16.48
N SER A 11 -6.60 -13.53 -15.48
CA SER A 11 -7.30 -12.25 -15.60
C SER A 11 -6.50 -11.16 -16.32
N GLY A 12 -5.29 -11.47 -16.80
CA GLY A 12 -4.42 -10.54 -17.52
C GLY A 12 -3.39 -9.83 -16.65
N CYS A 13 -3.22 -10.23 -15.37
CA CYS A 13 -2.14 -9.71 -14.54
C CYS A 13 -0.79 -10.20 -15.06
N ASN A 14 0.18 -9.29 -15.12
CA ASN A 14 1.56 -9.59 -15.50
C ASN A 14 2.55 -9.62 -14.32
N ALA A 15 2.05 -9.46 -13.10
CA ALA A 15 2.81 -9.58 -11.86
C ALA A 15 1.98 -10.24 -10.76
N ILE A 16 2.63 -11.05 -9.92
CA ILE A 16 2.05 -11.66 -8.73
C ILE A 16 2.98 -11.50 -7.53
N LYS A 17 2.42 -11.59 -6.33
CA LYS A 17 3.14 -11.53 -5.05
C LYS A 17 3.26 -12.93 -4.45
N THR A 18 4.30 -13.17 -3.66
CA THR A 18 4.58 -14.48 -3.04
C THR A 18 3.59 -14.91 -1.95
N ASN A 19 2.63 -14.04 -1.57
CA ASN A 19 1.69 -14.30 -0.46
C ASN A 19 2.41 -14.53 0.89
N THR A 20 3.45 -13.75 1.16
CA THR A 20 4.29 -13.83 2.35
C THR A 20 4.24 -12.57 3.21
N PHE A 21 3.23 -11.73 3.01
CA PHE A 21 3.00 -10.46 3.72
C PHE A 21 3.21 -10.55 5.25
N GLY A 22 2.69 -11.60 5.88
CA GLY A 22 2.78 -11.83 7.33
C GLY A 22 3.98 -12.67 7.78
N ALA A 23 4.88 -13.05 6.86
CA ALA A 23 6.00 -13.94 7.18
C ALA A 23 7.11 -13.18 7.90
N ASN A 24 7.13 -13.24 9.23
CA ASN A 24 8.21 -12.72 10.05
C ASN A 24 8.46 -13.63 11.27
N ARG A 25 9.69 -13.63 11.79
CA ARG A 25 10.09 -14.49 12.90
C ARG A 25 9.35 -14.20 14.19
N LEU A 26 8.94 -12.96 14.40
CA LEU A 26 8.29 -12.53 15.64
C LEU A 26 6.90 -13.15 15.81
N THR A 27 6.20 -13.38 14.71
CA THR A 27 4.83 -13.92 14.75
C THR A 27 4.79 -15.44 14.64
N MET A 28 5.72 -16.07 13.93
CA MET A 28 5.62 -17.50 13.63
C MET A 28 6.87 -18.32 13.98
N GLY A 29 7.91 -17.68 14.51
CA GLY A 29 9.20 -18.32 14.77
C GLY A 29 10.03 -18.52 13.50
N GLU A 30 11.34 -18.72 13.66
CA GLU A 30 12.30 -18.73 12.56
C GLU A 30 12.07 -19.87 11.57
N GLU A 31 11.91 -21.09 12.08
CA GLU A 31 11.73 -22.28 11.24
C GLU A 31 10.45 -22.19 10.37
N THR A 32 9.34 -21.75 10.97
CA THR A 32 8.07 -21.59 10.25
C THR A 32 8.17 -20.46 9.24
N CYS A 33 8.79 -19.33 9.61
CA CYS A 33 8.99 -18.20 8.73
C CYS A 33 9.79 -18.60 7.47
N ARG A 34 10.89 -19.32 7.64
CA ARG A 34 11.69 -19.86 6.53
C ARG A 34 10.83 -20.73 5.60
N LYS A 35 10.13 -21.72 6.16
CA LYS A 35 9.26 -22.61 5.38
C LYS A 35 8.16 -21.87 4.60
N VAL A 36 7.57 -20.85 5.22
CA VAL A 36 6.52 -20.02 4.57
C VAL A 36 7.10 -19.21 3.42
N ILE A 37 8.27 -18.58 3.59
CA ILE A 37 8.94 -17.82 2.55
C ILE A 37 9.34 -18.74 1.38
N GLU A 38 10.00 -19.87 1.66
CA GLU A 38 10.41 -20.85 0.65
C GLU A 38 9.21 -21.40 -0.13
N ALA A 39 8.15 -21.81 0.57
CA ALA A 39 6.94 -22.33 -0.06
C ALA A 39 6.22 -21.24 -0.88
N GLY A 40 6.08 -20.02 -0.33
CA GLY A 40 5.44 -18.90 -1.01
C GLY A 40 6.17 -18.53 -2.32
N TRP A 41 7.50 -18.41 -2.25
CA TRP A 41 8.33 -18.16 -3.43
C TRP A 41 8.20 -19.26 -4.49
N ASN A 42 8.39 -20.52 -4.11
CA ASN A 42 8.36 -21.64 -5.04
C ASN A 42 6.99 -21.79 -5.71
N ILE A 43 5.90 -21.67 -4.95
CA ILE A 43 4.54 -21.72 -5.50
C ILE A 43 4.28 -20.56 -6.48
N ALA A 44 4.72 -19.35 -6.15
CA ALA A 44 4.56 -18.20 -7.03
C ALA A 44 5.39 -18.35 -8.31
N ARG A 45 6.65 -18.78 -8.21
CA ARG A 45 7.52 -19.05 -9.37
C ARG A 45 6.96 -20.14 -10.27
N GLU A 46 6.44 -21.22 -9.69
CA GLU A 46 5.81 -22.31 -10.44
C GLU A 46 4.54 -21.87 -11.18
N ALA A 47 3.80 -20.92 -10.60
CA ALA A 47 2.57 -20.41 -11.21
C ALA A 47 2.81 -19.32 -12.26
N ALA A 48 3.91 -18.58 -12.16
CA ALA A 48 4.13 -17.30 -12.84
C ALA A 48 4.31 -17.42 -14.37
N GLY A 49 4.94 -18.51 -14.87
CA GLY A 49 5.37 -18.52 -16.27
C GLY A 49 6.32 -17.34 -16.54
N ASP A 50 5.94 -16.47 -17.48
CA ASP A 50 6.70 -15.27 -17.84
C ASP A 50 6.35 -14.03 -16.99
N ALA A 51 5.39 -14.14 -16.05
CA ALA A 51 4.98 -13.03 -15.22
C ALA A 51 6.03 -12.70 -14.13
N PHE A 52 6.06 -11.44 -13.71
CA PHE A 52 6.92 -11.01 -12.62
C PHE A 52 6.45 -11.57 -11.27
N VAL A 53 7.41 -12.00 -10.45
CA VAL A 53 7.15 -12.43 -9.08
C VAL A 53 7.81 -11.45 -8.12
N PHE A 54 7.02 -10.86 -7.23
CA PHE A 54 7.49 -9.97 -6.18
C PHE A 54 7.58 -10.71 -4.85
N ALA A 55 8.74 -10.67 -4.22
CA ALA A 55 8.92 -10.99 -2.81
C ALA A 55 8.10 -9.99 -1.98
N ASP A 56 7.08 -10.49 -1.30
CA ASP A 56 6.07 -9.68 -0.61
C ASP A 56 6.40 -9.58 0.88
N LEU A 57 6.69 -8.36 1.36
CA LEU A 57 7.09 -8.05 2.72
C LEU A 57 6.14 -7.01 3.33
N GLY A 58 5.37 -7.43 4.32
CA GLY A 58 4.53 -6.54 5.12
C GLY A 58 5.27 -5.87 6.28
N PRO A 59 4.56 -5.04 7.07
CA PRO A 59 5.13 -4.42 8.26
C PRO A 59 5.56 -5.44 9.31
N VAL A 60 6.76 -5.29 9.84
CA VAL A 60 7.20 -6.06 11.01
C VAL A 60 6.53 -5.47 12.25
N PRO A 61 5.87 -6.26 13.12
CA PRO A 61 5.15 -5.77 14.30
C PRO A 61 6.12 -5.38 15.43
N MET A 62 6.95 -4.37 15.19
CA MET A 62 7.98 -3.91 16.10
C MET A 62 8.20 -2.40 15.97
N THR A 63 8.38 -1.74 17.12
CA THR A 63 8.64 -0.30 17.19
C THR A 63 10.12 0.06 17.19
N ASP A 64 11.00 -0.87 17.62
CA ASP A 64 12.45 -0.69 17.57
C ASP A 64 12.95 -0.86 16.14
N ALA A 65 13.44 0.23 15.55
CA ALA A 65 13.87 0.27 14.15
C ALA A 65 15.07 -0.66 13.86
N LYS A 66 15.98 -0.84 14.82
CA LYS A 66 17.15 -1.71 14.64
C LYS A 66 16.73 -3.17 14.58
N ARG A 67 15.87 -3.59 15.49
CA ARG A 67 15.32 -4.94 15.49
C ARG A 67 14.42 -5.20 14.29
N ALA A 68 13.61 -4.21 13.88
CA ALA A 68 12.82 -4.31 12.66
C ALA A 68 13.71 -4.51 11.42
N LEU A 69 14.84 -3.82 11.35
CA LEU A 69 15.81 -3.99 10.28
C LEU A 69 16.41 -5.41 10.27
N GLU A 70 16.72 -5.98 11.44
CA GLU A 70 17.22 -7.36 11.56
C GLU A 70 16.18 -8.39 11.08
N GLU A 71 14.90 -8.16 11.37
CA GLU A 71 13.80 -9.00 10.87
C GLU A 71 13.63 -8.91 9.35
N TYR A 72 13.67 -7.70 8.79
CA TYR A 72 13.63 -7.52 7.34
C TYR A 72 14.86 -8.15 6.66
N ARG A 73 16.06 -7.98 7.21
CA ARG A 73 17.27 -8.60 6.65
C ARG A 73 17.15 -10.11 6.58
N PHE A 74 16.66 -10.75 7.64
CA PHE A 74 16.43 -12.20 7.62
C PHE A 74 15.53 -12.64 6.47
N SER A 75 14.38 -11.98 6.28
CA SER A 75 13.45 -12.33 5.21
C SER A 75 14.02 -12.02 3.82
N VAL A 76 14.70 -10.89 3.68
CA VAL A 76 15.34 -10.46 2.44
C VAL A 76 16.46 -11.42 2.04
N ASP A 77 17.32 -11.84 2.98
CA ASP A 77 18.39 -12.80 2.71
C ASP A 77 17.84 -14.12 2.17
N LEU A 78 16.75 -14.62 2.76
CA LEU A 78 16.07 -15.81 2.25
C LEU A 78 15.55 -15.63 0.81
N PHE A 79 14.93 -14.50 0.51
CA PHE A 79 14.47 -14.22 -0.84
C PHE A 79 15.62 -14.08 -1.83
N LEU A 80 16.73 -13.45 -1.43
CA LEU A 80 17.94 -13.34 -2.25
C LEU A 80 18.56 -14.72 -2.52
N GLU A 81 18.63 -15.59 -1.51
CA GLU A 81 19.09 -16.99 -1.65
C GLU A 81 18.20 -17.79 -2.63
N LEU A 82 16.89 -17.51 -2.65
CA LEU A 82 15.93 -18.11 -3.58
C LEU A 82 15.96 -17.48 -4.99
N GLY A 83 16.77 -16.44 -5.20
CA GLY A 83 16.93 -15.78 -6.49
C GLY A 83 15.89 -14.69 -6.78
N ALA A 84 15.32 -14.07 -5.75
CA ALA A 84 14.41 -12.94 -5.93
C ALA A 84 15.14 -11.71 -6.47
N THR A 85 14.53 -11.08 -7.47
CA THR A 85 15.00 -9.82 -8.07
C THR A 85 13.98 -8.69 -7.94
N ASN A 86 12.73 -9.00 -7.57
CA ASN A 86 11.69 -7.99 -7.37
C ASN A 86 11.18 -8.06 -5.93
N PHE A 87 11.12 -6.91 -5.28
CA PHE A 87 10.73 -6.77 -3.87
C PHE A 87 9.60 -5.75 -3.74
N LEU A 88 8.58 -6.10 -2.98
CA LEU A 88 7.50 -5.22 -2.62
C LEU A 88 7.38 -5.13 -1.09
N PHE A 89 7.65 -3.95 -0.56
CA PHE A 89 7.33 -3.61 0.81
C PHE A 89 5.99 -2.91 0.82
N GLU A 90 4.95 -3.53 1.38
CA GLU A 90 3.60 -3.00 1.29
C GLU A 90 2.94 -2.73 2.63
N THR A 91 1.91 -1.88 2.61
CA THR A 91 1.07 -1.54 3.77
C THR A 91 1.87 -0.91 4.92
N LEU A 92 2.95 -0.24 4.57
CA LEU A 92 3.81 0.42 5.55
C LEU A 92 3.13 1.66 6.15
N SER A 93 3.42 1.96 7.41
CA SER A 93 2.97 3.19 8.09
C SER A 93 4.10 4.19 8.33
N SER A 94 5.35 3.79 8.10
CA SER A 94 6.55 4.62 8.24
C SER A 94 7.65 4.15 7.30
N PHE A 95 8.66 4.99 7.07
CA PHE A 95 9.81 4.67 6.22
C PHE A 95 11.09 4.34 7.02
N SER A 96 11.06 4.37 8.35
CA SER A 96 12.20 4.35 9.28
C SER A 96 13.39 3.46 8.87
N CYS A 97 13.25 2.13 8.94
CA CYS A 97 14.32 1.19 8.55
C CYS A 97 14.25 0.75 7.07
N ILE A 98 13.16 1.08 6.36
CA ILE A 98 12.90 0.59 5.00
C ILE A 98 13.93 1.14 4.00
N GLY A 99 14.33 2.39 4.15
CA GLY A 99 15.36 2.98 3.30
C GLY A 99 16.73 2.30 3.44
N GLU A 100 17.05 1.76 4.62
CA GLU A 100 18.30 1.01 4.85
C GLU A 100 18.21 -0.40 4.25
N ILE A 101 17.07 -1.08 4.40
CA ILE A 101 16.89 -2.40 3.80
C ILE A 101 16.86 -2.34 2.27
N ALA A 102 16.28 -1.29 1.68
CA ALA A 102 16.34 -1.08 0.24
C ALA A 102 17.79 -0.93 -0.28
N ARG A 103 18.63 -0.16 0.41
CA ARG A 103 20.06 -0.07 0.10
C ARG A 103 20.77 -1.42 0.24
N TYR A 104 20.48 -2.15 1.30
CA TYR A 104 21.03 -3.49 1.52
C TYR A 104 20.69 -4.46 0.37
N ILE A 105 19.43 -4.46 -0.09
CA ILE A 105 19.03 -5.26 -1.26
C ILE A 105 19.82 -4.84 -2.49
N ARG A 106 19.93 -3.53 -2.77
CA ARG A 106 20.64 -2.98 -3.93
C ARG A 106 22.14 -3.35 -3.93
N GLU A 107 22.77 -3.39 -2.75
CA GLU A 107 24.17 -3.81 -2.59
C GLU A 107 24.35 -5.30 -2.92
N LYS A 108 23.40 -6.16 -2.53
CA LYS A 108 23.44 -7.60 -2.77
C LYS A 108 22.99 -8.01 -4.17
N GLN A 109 21.99 -7.31 -4.70
CA GLN A 109 21.38 -7.54 -6.00
C GLN A 109 21.23 -6.19 -6.73
N PRO A 110 22.24 -5.77 -7.50
CA PRO A 110 22.23 -4.47 -8.18
C PRO A 110 21.05 -4.28 -9.15
N GLU A 111 20.56 -5.35 -9.76
CA GLU A 111 19.44 -5.34 -10.72
C GLU A 111 18.07 -5.53 -10.05
N ALA A 112 17.99 -5.48 -8.71
CA ALA A 112 16.72 -5.63 -8.02
C ALA A 112 15.75 -4.50 -8.40
N TYR A 113 14.45 -4.81 -8.51
CA TYR A 113 13.38 -3.82 -8.60
C TYR A 113 12.65 -3.74 -7.27
N ILE A 114 12.65 -2.56 -6.65
CA ILE A 114 12.19 -2.37 -5.28
C ILE A 114 11.04 -1.36 -5.25
N ILE A 115 9.85 -1.82 -4.84
CA ILE A 115 8.66 -1.00 -4.64
C ILE A 115 8.44 -0.80 -3.15
N ILE A 116 8.24 0.45 -2.74
CA ILE A 116 7.86 0.82 -1.37
C ILE A 116 6.46 1.41 -1.37
N SER A 117 5.54 0.78 -0.65
CA SER A 117 4.13 1.15 -0.65
C SER A 117 3.59 1.38 0.77
N PHE A 118 2.86 2.47 0.93
CA PHE A 118 2.33 2.91 2.22
C PHE A 118 0.82 2.73 2.30
N ALA A 119 0.32 2.42 3.49
CA ALA A 119 -1.10 2.38 3.77
C ALA A 119 -1.56 3.70 4.39
N SER A 120 -2.45 4.40 3.71
CA SER A 120 -3.00 5.68 4.14
C SER A 120 -4.50 5.59 4.34
N GLN A 121 -4.99 6.25 5.38
CA GLN A 121 -6.41 6.52 5.56
C GLN A 121 -6.89 7.59 4.56
N PRO A 122 -8.21 7.75 4.37
CA PRO A 122 -8.74 8.75 3.44
C PRO A 122 -8.34 10.19 3.73
N ASP A 123 -7.94 10.50 4.97
CA ASP A 123 -7.46 11.79 5.42
C ASP A 123 -5.98 12.07 5.08
N GLY A 124 -5.30 11.11 4.44
CA GLY A 124 -3.89 11.22 4.06
C GLY A 124 -2.89 10.77 5.12
N PHE A 125 -3.34 10.38 6.32
CA PHE A 125 -2.44 9.93 7.37
C PHE A 125 -2.32 8.41 7.43
N THR A 126 -1.14 7.93 7.76
CA THR A 126 -0.90 6.52 8.09
C THR A 126 -1.28 6.23 9.54
N ARG A 127 -1.33 4.96 9.93
CA ARG A 127 -1.58 4.54 11.32
C ARG A 127 -0.58 5.11 12.33
N SER A 128 0.63 5.48 11.90
CA SER A 128 1.64 6.12 12.75
C SER A 128 1.52 7.65 12.78
N GLY A 129 0.47 8.22 12.20
CA GLY A 129 0.23 9.66 12.19
C GLY A 129 1.14 10.45 11.24
N GLN A 130 1.77 9.80 10.27
CA GLN A 130 2.60 10.46 9.26
C GLN A 130 1.80 10.70 7.97
N LEU A 131 2.04 11.83 7.32
CA LEU A 131 1.44 12.11 6.01
C LEU A 131 2.01 11.16 4.95
N ALA A 132 1.13 10.50 4.20
CA ALA A 132 1.52 9.60 3.14
C ALA A 132 2.32 10.30 2.04
N SER A 133 1.97 11.53 1.67
CA SER A 133 2.74 12.35 0.72
C SER A 133 4.19 12.56 1.17
N HIS A 134 4.40 12.84 2.45
CA HIS A 134 5.74 12.97 3.00
C HIS A 134 6.54 11.66 2.91
N LEU A 135 5.91 10.54 3.25
CA LEU A 135 6.54 9.22 3.16
C LEU A 135 6.87 8.82 1.72
N ILE A 136 5.99 9.13 0.77
CA ILE A 136 6.24 8.92 -0.67
C ILE A 136 7.49 9.68 -1.10
N HIS A 137 7.61 10.98 -0.78
CA HIS A 137 8.77 11.77 -1.16
C HIS A 137 10.06 11.34 -0.44
N GLN A 138 9.98 10.89 0.81
CA GLN A 138 11.13 10.29 1.50
C GLN A 138 11.61 9.01 0.81
N ALA A 139 10.69 8.13 0.41
CA ALA A 139 11.02 6.90 -0.30
C ALA A 139 11.55 7.19 -1.71
N GLU A 140 10.95 8.13 -2.42
CA GLU A 140 11.37 8.57 -3.74
C GLU A 140 12.81 9.14 -3.75
N ALA A 141 13.17 9.90 -2.73
CA ALA A 141 14.52 10.45 -2.59
C ALA A 141 15.61 9.40 -2.35
N ASN A 142 15.23 8.15 -2.01
CA ASN A 142 16.20 7.07 -1.83
C ASN A 142 16.58 6.44 -3.18
N PRO A 143 17.87 6.49 -3.58
CA PRO A 143 18.30 5.98 -4.89
C PRO A 143 18.17 4.45 -5.04
N ALA A 144 18.04 3.72 -3.93
CA ALA A 144 17.84 2.27 -3.99
C ALA A 144 16.39 1.85 -4.28
N VAL A 145 15.43 2.78 -4.20
CA VAL A 145 14.00 2.53 -4.46
C VAL A 145 13.69 2.82 -5.92
N ASP A 146 12.98 1.94 -6.61
CA ASP A 146 12.65 2.08 -8.03
C ASP A 146 11.23 2.62 -8.24
N ALA A 147 10.29 2.27 -7.37
CA ALA A 147 8.91 2.75 -7.42
C ALA A 147 8.37 3.01 -6.01
N VAL A 148 7.44 3.94 -5.91
CA VAL A 148 6.76 4.28 -4.67
C VAL A 148 5.26 4.09 -4.82
N GLY A 149 4.52 3.91 -3.72
CA GLY A 149 3.09 3.66 -3.89
C GLY A 149 2.23 3.76 -2.65
N LEU A 150 0.94 3.57 -2.90
CA LEU A 150 -0.12 3.49 -1.91
C LEU A 150 -0.89 2.17 -2.07
N ASN A 151 -1.18 1.49 -0.98
CA ASN A 151 -2.01 0.29 -1.01
C ASN A 151 -2.84 0.10 0.24
N CYS A 152 -3.89 -0.69 0.12
CA CYS A 152 -4.75 -1.10 1.22
C CYS A 152 -5.46 0.07 1.94
N VAL A 153 -6.19 -0.23 3.02
CA VAL A 153 -6.97 0.70 3.88
C VAL A 153 -8.05 1.45 3.13
N SER A 154 -7.71 2.15 2.05
CA SER A 154 -8.63 2.97 1.24
C SER A 154 -9.12 2.24 -0.01
N GLY A 155 -10.38 2.47 -0.38
CA GLY A 155 -10.93 2.04 -1.67
C GLY A 155 -10.47 2.93 -2.83
N ALA A 156 -10.69 2.49 -4.06
CA ALA A 156 -10.15 3.12 -5.26
C ALA A 156 -10.49 4.62 -5.39
N ARG A 157 -11.71 5.02 -5.03
CA ARG A 157 -12.13 6.43 -5.06
C ARG A 157 -11.28 7.31 -4.12
N HIS A 158 -10.99 6.84 -2.92
CA HIS A 158 -10.18 7.61 -1.97
C HIS A 158 -8.71 7.61 -2.37
N MET A 159 -8.23 6.54 -3.01
CA MET A 159 -6.87 6.52 -3.57
C MET A 159 -6.69 7.61 -4.65
N ILE A 160 -7.71 7.91 -5.46
CA ILE A 160 -7.67 9.03 -6.40
C ILE A 160 -7.39 10.34 -5.66
N SER A 161 -8.18 10.63 -4.60
CA SER A 161 -7.99 11.85 -3.82
C SER A 161 -6.63 11.90 -3.10
N LEU A 162 -6.10 10.75 -2.67
CA LEU A 162 -4.76 10.67 -2.10
C LEU A 162 -3.68 10.96 -3.15
N VAL A 163 -3.81 10.39 -4.35
CA VAL A 163 -2.87 10.63 -5.46
C VAL A 163 -2.88 12.10 -5.88
N GLU A 164 -4.06 12.75 -5.93
CA GLU A 164 -4.19 14.20 -6.18
C GLU A 164 -3.39 15.05 -5.18
N GLN A 165 -3.25 14.58 -3.94
CA GLN A 165 -2.56 15.29 -2.87
C GLN A 165 -1.04 15.01 -2.81
N LEU A 166 -0.52 14.03 -3.57
CA LEU A 166 0.91 13.70 -3.53
C LEU A 166 1.79 14.81 -4.11
N GLY A 167 1.25 15.59 -5.04
CA GLY A 167 2.05 16.50 -5.86
C GLY A 167 2.84 15.74 -6.93
N THR A 168 3.96 16.30 -7.37
CA THR A 168 4.80 15.66 -8.40
C THR A 168 5.57 14.50 -7.79
N VAL A 169 5.43 13.33 -8.39
CA VAL A 169 6.21 12.12 -8.10
C VAL A 169 6.94 11.73 -9.37
N GLU A 170 8.28 11.66 -9.33
CA GLU A 170 9.11 11.41 -10.51
C GLU A 170 9.30 9.92 -10.78
N LYS A 171 9.33 9.09 -9.72
CA LYS A 171 9.42 7.63 -9.85
C LYS A 171 8.08 7.02 -10.24
N PRO A 172 8.08 5.82 -10.84
CA PRO A 172 6.85 5.07 -11.10
C PRO A 172 5.98 4.97 -9.85
N LEU A 173 4.71 5.38 -9.98
CA LEU A 173 3.73 5.33 -8.90
C LEU A 173 2.92 4.04 -8.98
N SER A 174 2.85 3.32 -7.85
CA SER A 174 2.06 2.11 -7.68
C SER A 174 0.84 2.39 -6.82
N VAL A 175 -0.35 1.97 -7.28
CA VAL A 175 -1.59 2.09 -6.48
C VAL A 175 -2.38 0.79 -6.51
N MET A 176 -2.61 0.22 -5.31
CA MET A 176 -3.31 -1.03 -5.10
C MET A 176 -4.42 -0.87 -4.04
N PRO A 177 -5.58 -0.33 -4.42
CA PRO A 177 -6.69 -0.09 -3.50
C PRO A 177 -7.40 -1.37 -3.08
N ASN A 178 -8.20 -1.28 -2.01
CA ASN A 178 -9.19 -2.30 -1.67
C ASN A 178 -10.34 -2.27 -2.70
N ALA A 179 -11.00 -3.42 -2.92
CA ALA A 179 -12.17 -3.50 -3.79
C ALA A 179 -13.36 -2.65 -3.28
N GLY A 180 -13.42 -2.43 -1.97
CA GLY A 180 -14.42 -1.62 -1.28
C GLY A 180 -14.04 -1.45 0.18
N TYR A 181 -15.00 -1.04 1.01
CA TYR A 181 -14.83 -1.02 2.46
C TYR A 181 -15.23 -2.34 3.09
N PRO A 182 -14.56 -2.75 4.18
CA PRO A 182 -14.89 -3.98 4.86
C PRO A 182 -16.27 -3.84 5.55
N THR A 183 -17.16 -4.84 5.34
CA THR A 183 -18.37 -5.05 6.10
C THR A 183 -18.23 -6.34 6.90
N VAL A 184 -18.54 -6.30 8.19
CA VAL A 184 -18.51 -7.52 9.04
C VAL A 184 -19.88 -8.15 9.02
N LEU A 185 -20.00 -9.34 8.43
CA LEU A 185 -21.23 -10.12 8.39
C LEU A 185 -20.96 -11.52 8.97
N GLY A 186 -21.68 -11.87 10.03
CA GLY A 186 -21.53 -13.20 10.66
C GLY A 186 -20.10 -13.50 11.16
N GLY A 187 -19.37 -12.49 11.65
CA GLY A 187 -17.98 -12.63 12.11
C GLY A 187 -16.95 -12.75 10.99
N ARG A 188 -17.33 -12.54 9.74
CA ARG A 188 -16.44 -12.54 8.59
C ARG A 188 -16.35 -11.15 7.97
N THR A 189 -15.15 -10.72 7.65
CA THR A 189 -14.94 -9.49 6.88
C THR A 189 -15.21 -9.78 5.40
N ILE A 190 -16.18 -9.06 4.83
CA ILE A 190 -16.56 -9.14 3.43
C ILE A 190 -16.27 -7.80 2.78
N TYR A 191 -15.74 -7.82 1.56
CA TYR A 191 -15.58 -6.64 0.73
C TYR A 191 -16.56 -6.74 -0.42
N GLU A 192 -17.51 -5.83 -0.48
CA GLU A 192 -18.47 -5.73 -1.57
C GLU A 192 -17.99 -4.64 -2.51
N GLY A 193 -17.41 -5.05 -3.63
CA GLY A 193 -16.96 -4.16 -4.70
C GLY A 193 -17.50 -4.60 -6.04
N ASP A 194 -18.05 -3.66 -6.80
CA ASP A 194 -18.43 -3.90 -8.19
C ASP A 194 -17.20 -3.85 -9.09
N PRO A 195 -16.88 -4.91 -9.87
CA PRO A 195 -15.71 -4.96 -10.74
C PRO A 195 -15.66 -3.85 -11.78
N GLN A 196 -16.79 -3.42 -12.34
CA GLN A 196 -16.83 -2.36 -13.36
C GLN A 196 -16.61 -0.99 -12.74
N TYR A 197 -17.19 -0.74 -11.56
CA TYR A 197 -16.92 0.47 -10.81
C TYR A 197 -15.43 0.56 -10.43
N PHE A 198 -14.84 -0.54 -9.94
CA PHE A 198 -13.43 -0.62 -9.62
C PHE A 198 -12.57 -0.29 -10.84
N ALA A 199 -12.84 -0.94 -11.98
CA ALA A 199 -12.12 -0.72 -13.23
C ALA A 199 -12.16 0.75 -13.68
N GLY A 200 -13.33 1.39 -13.63
CA GLY A 200 -13.46 2.81 -13.96
C GLY A 200 -12.65 3.75 -13.05
N GLN A 201 -12.47 3.39 -11.76
CA GLN A 201 -11.57 4.15 -10.89
C GLN A 201 -10.08 3.89 -11.24
N MET A 202 -9.74 2.67 -11.64
CA MET A 202 -8.38 2.32 -12.07
C MET A 202 -8.00 3.03 -13.38
N GLU A 203 -8.93 3.20 -14.33
CA GLU A 203 -8.73 4.04 -15.52
C GLU A 203 -8.41 5.49 -15.15
N ARG A 204 -9.13 6.05 -14.17
CA ARG A 204 -8.86 7.40 -13.69
C ARG A 204 -7.47 7.51 -13.08
N LEU A 205 -7.05 6.55 -12.22
CA LEU A 205 -5.69 6.49 -11.66
C LEU A 205 -4.64 6.40 -12.77
N HIS A 206 -4.89 5.56 -13.78
CA HIS A 206 -4.01 5.46 -14.94
C HIS A 206 -3.90 6.79 -15.71
N ALA A 207 -5.02 7.47 -15.93
CA ALA A 207 -5.05 8.77 -16.59
C ALA A 207 -4.32 9.87 -15.80
N MET A 208 -4.15 9.69 -14.49
CA MET A 208 -3.34 10.54 -13.61
C MET A 208 -1.84 10.19 -13.64
N GLY A 209 -1.42 9.16 -14.40
CA GLY A 209 -0.05 8.76 -14.55
C GLY A 209 0.40 7.62 -13.62
N VAL A 210 -0.53 6.97 -12.90
CA VAL A 210 -0.18 5.77 -12.12
C VAL A 210 0.25 4.66 -13.08
N GLY A 211 1.51 4.22 -12.95
CA GLY A 211 2.12 3.25 -13.86
C GLY A 211 1.98 1.80 -13.42
N ILE A 212 1.83 1.55 -12.11
CA ILE A 212 1.68 0.20 -11.54
C ILE A 212 0.33 0.13 -10.85
N LEU A 213 -0.57 -0.64 -11.42
CA LEU A 213 -1.94 -0.79 -10.94
C LEU A 213 -2.19 -2.21 -10.46
N GLY A 214 -2.93 -2.36 -9.38
CA GLY A 214 -3.28 -3.66 -8.82
C GLY A 214 -4.45 -3.55 -7.85
N GLY A 215 -4.59 -4.55 -7.00
CA GLY A 215 -5.60 -4.55 -5.97
C GLY A 215 -5.11 -5.14 -4.65
N CYS A 216 -5.76 -4.74 -3.56
CA CYS A 216 -5.50 -5.24 -2.22
C CYS A 216 -6.72 -5.99 -1.68
N CYS A 217 -7.11 -5.75 -0.45
CA CYS A 217 -8.18 -6.49 0.22
C CYS A 217 -9.51 -6.50 -0.58
N GLY A 218 -10.09 -7.69 -0.71
CA GLY A 218 -11.35 -7.90 -1.42
C GLY A 218 -11.27 -7.88 -2.95
N THR A 219 -10.15 -7.48 -3.53
CA THR A 219 -9.97 -7.53 -4.99
C THR A 219 -9.88 -8.98 -5.45
N THR A 220 -10.64 -9.32 -6.48
CA THR A 220 -10.71 -10.67 -7.07
C THR A 220 -10.20 -10.66 -8.51
N PRO A 221 -9.96 -11.82 -9.13
CA PRO A 221 -9.63 -11.89 -10.55
C PRO A 221 -10.63 -11.18 -11.46
N LYS A 222 -11.92 -11.13 -11.10
CA LYS A 222 -12.94 -10.39 -11.87
C LYS A 222 -12.70 -8.87 -11.88
N HIS A 223 -12.28 -8.30 -10.76
CA HIS A 223 -11.93 -6.87 -10.67
C HIS A 223 -10.75 -6.54 -11.57
N LEU A 224 -9.71 -7.40 -11.56
CA LEU A 224 -8.53 -7.16 -12.37
C LEU A 224 -8.77 -7.44 -13.85
N ALA A 225 -9.58 -8.44 -14.19
CA ALA A 225 -10.00 -8.68 -15.58
C ALA A 225 -10.73 -7.45 -16.16
N ALA A 226 -11.70 -6.90 -15.42
CA ALA A 226 -12.39 -5.68 -15.82
C ALA A 226 -11.43 -4.49 -15.95
N THR A 227 -10.45 -4.37 -15.05
CA THR A 227 -9.41 -3.32 -15.11
C THR A 227 -8.53 -3.48 -16.35
N VAL A 228 -8.06 -4.68 -16.64
CA VAL A 228 -7.22 -4.96 -17.83
C VAL A 228 -7.99 -4.65 -19.11
N GLU A 229 -9.27 -5.05 -19.18
CA GLU A 229 -10.15 -4.75 -20.32
C GLU A 229 -10.32 -3.23 -20.50
N ALA A 230 -10.59 -2.50 -19.43
CA ALA A 230 -10.76 -1.05 -19.47
C ALA A 230 -9.49 -0.31 -19.90
N LEU A 231 -8.34 -0.76 -19.47
CA LEU A 231 -7.05 -0.13 -19.81
C LEU A 231 -6.57 -0.42 -21.24
N GLY A 232 -7.01 -1.50 -21.87
CA GLY A 232 -6.80 -1.82 -23.30
C GLY A 232 -5.35 -1.75 -23.80
N GLY A 233 -4.35 -1.81 -22.92
CA GLY A 233 -2.94 -1.64 -23.26
C GLY A 233 -2.47 -0.21 -23.43
N SER A 234 -3.22 0.78 -22.94
CA SER A 234 -2.83 2.19 -22.99
C SER A 234 -1.59 2.48 -22.14
N ALA A 235 -0.62 3.22 -22.68
CA ALA A 235 0.51 3.73 -21.88
C ALA A 235 0.05 4.81 -20.90
N PRO A 236 0.67 4.94 -19.69
CA PRO A 236 0.40 6.03 -18.76
C PRO A 236 0.59 7.39 -19.44
N LYS A 237 -0.31 8.33 -19.16
CA LYS A 237 -0.12 9.72 -19.57
C LYS A 237 0.78 10.42 -18.56
N GLU A 238 1.65 11.33 -19.04
CA GLU A 238 2.37 12.23 -18.14
C GLU A 238 1.37 12.97 -17.24
N ILE A 239 1.64 13.01 -15.94
CA ILE A 239 0.78 13.71 -14.99
C ILE A 239 0.90 15.21 -15.27
N PRO A 240 -0.20 15.92 -15.60
CA PRO A 240 -0.17 17.37 -15.59
C PRO A 240 0.16 17.82 -14.15
N VAL A 241 1.20 18.63 -14.00
CA VAL A 241 1.54 19.24 -12.72
C VAL A 241 0.41 20.23 -12.38
N VAL A 242 -0.62 19.76 -11.69
CA VAL A 242 -1.56 20.64 -11.02
C VAL A 242 -0.82 21.14 -9.79
N GLN A 243 -0.22 22.33 -9.90
CA GLN A 243 0.25 23.02 -8.71
C GLN A 243 -0.98 23.19 -7.81
N PRO A 244 -0.98 22.64 -6.59
CA PRO A 244 -2.05 22.93 -5.66
C PRO A 244 -2.02 24.44 -5.44
N GLU A 245 -3.11 25.13 -5.78
CA GLU A 245 -3.31 26.48 -5.29
C GLU A 245 -3.11 26.42 -3.78
N GLN A 246 -2.02 27.03 -3.31
CA GLN A 246 -1.78 27.23 -1.90
C GLN A 246 -2.83 28.21 -1.37
N LYS A 247 -4.06 27.76 -1.22
CA LYS A 247 -4.97 28.34 -0.25
C LYS A 247 -4.32 28.03 1.10
N LYS A 248 -3.50 28.98 1.59
CA LYS A 248 -3.18 28.99 3.02
C LYS A 248 -4.52 28.87 3.73
N PRO A 249 -4.78 27.82 4.50
CA PRO A 249 -5.90 27.81 5.38
C PRO A 249 -5.69 29.01 6.29
N GLN A 250 -6.47 30.06 6.11
CA GLN A 250 -6.67 31.00 7.21
C GLN A 250 -7.29 30.12 8.29
N PRO A 251 -6.69 30.02 9.47
CA PRO A 251 -7.33 29.33 10.56
C PRO A 251 -8.62 30.14 10.84
N GLU A 252 -9.76 29.59 10.40
CA GLU A 252 -11.02 30.02 10.99
C GLU A 252 -10.86 29.76 12.48
N ARG A 253 -10.73 30.84 13.24
CA ARG A 253 -10.67 30.73 14.69
C ARG A 253 -11.94 30.04 15.13
N ASN A 254 -11.81 28.82 15.59
CA ASN A 254 -12.91 28.04 16.09
C ASN A 254 -13.52 28.81 17.28
N ARG A 255 -14.85 28.98 17.30
CA ARG A 255 -15.58 29.64 18.40
C ARG A 255 -15.22 29.07 19.78
N PHE A 256 -14.82 27.84 19.86
CA PHE A 256 -14.35 27.19 21.07
C PHE A 256 -13.05 27.85 21.60
N TRP A 257 -12.07 28.13 20.71
CA TRP A 257 -10.86 28.86 21.06
C TRP A 257 -11.14 30.28 21.53
N GLU A 258 -12.06 30.99 20.87
CA GLU A 258 -12.48 32.35 21.28
C GLU A 258 -13.12 32.34 22.67
N THR A 259 -13.82 31.25 23.00
CA THR A 259 -14.44 31.09 24.33
C THR A 259 -13.41 30.78 25.43
N LEU A 260 -12.34 29.98 25.08
CA LEU A 260 -11.25 29.68 26.01
C LEU A 260 -10.42 30.91 26.37
N GLU A 261 -10.25 31.85 25.46
CA GLU A 261 -9.49 33.09 25.68
C GLU A 261 -10.27 34.15 26.46
N GLN A 262 -11.58 33.96 26.72
CA GLN A 262 -12.39 34.90 27.46
C GLN A 262 -12.26 34.69 28.99
N PRO A 263 -11.82 35.71 29.77
CA PRO A 263 -11.72 35.60 31.21
C PRO A 263 -13.08 35.24 31.87
N GLY A 264 -13.06 34.19 32.66
CA GLY A 264 -14.23 33.76 33.44
C GLY A 264 -15.20 32.83 32.74
N LYS A 265 -15.00 32.50 31.45
CA LYS A 265 -15.75 31.46 30.74
C LYS A 265 -15.03 30.12 30.79
N LYS A 266 -15.76 29.07 31.13
CA LYS A 266 -15.27 27.68 31.12
C LYS A 266 -16.09 26.89 30.09
N PRO A 267 -15.60 26.65 28.89
CA PRO A 267 -16.30 25.80 27.95
C PRO A 267 -16.32 24.36 28.46
N ILE A 268 -17.46 23.71 28.34
CA ILE A 268 -17.66 22.31 28.73
C ILE A 268 -17.79 21.55 27.42
N ALA A 269 -16.87 20.61 27.19
CA ALA A 269 -16.97 19.62 26.11
C ALA A 269 -17.64 18.37 26.69
N VAL A 270 -18.65 17.86 26.00
CA VAL A 270 -19.32 16.61 26.34
C VAL A 270 -19.03 15.63 25.20
N GLU A 271 -18.44 14.51 25.54
CA GLU A 271 -18.33 13.37 24.64
C GLU A 271 -19.69 12.63 24.61
N LEU A 272 -20.25 12.47 23.45
CA LEU A 272 -21.48 11.70 23.25
C LEU A 272 -21.06 10.37 22.60
N ASP A 273 -21.11 9.32 23.41
CA ASP A 273 -20.97 7.97 22.86
C ASP A 273 -22.18 7.66 21.97
N PRO A 274 -21.99 7.03 20.82
CA PRO A 274 -23.12 6.53 20.03
C PRO A 274 -23.92 5.52 20.86
N PRO A 275 -25.26 5.46 20.71
CA PRO A 275 -26.09 4.52 21.46
C PRO A 275 -25.62 3.09 21.20
N GLU A 276 -25.51 2.28 22.26
CA GLU A 276 -25.07 0.88 22.20
C GLU A 276 -26.06 -0.06 21.47
N SER A 277 -27.28 0.40 21.23
CA SER A 277 -28.30 -0.33 20.43
C SER A 277 -28.96 0.62 19.46
N GLY A 278 -29.01 0.23 18.19
CA GLY A 278 -29.82 0.89 17.19
C GLY A 278 -31.29 0.54 17.40
N ASP A 279 -32.02 1.34 18.19
CA ASP A 279 -33.46 1.43 18.17
C ASP A 279 -33.87 2.70 17.39
#